data_598aa5cf17846614f48c451004ff7042
#
_entry.id   598aa5cf17846614f48c451004ff7042
#
_cell.length_a   1.000
_cell.length_b   1.000
_cell.length_c   1.000
_cell.angle_alpha   90.00
_cell.angle_beta   90.00
_cell.angle_gamma   90.00
#
_symmetry.space_group_name_H-M   'P 1'
#
loop_
_entity.id
_entity.type
_entity.pdbx_description
1 polymer ?
#
loop_
_entity_poly.entity_id
_entity_poly.type
_entity_poly.pdbx_seq_one_letter_code
_entity_poly.pdbx_strand_id
1 'polypeptide(L)'
;AIAVIANSKNANTCNANGVEIAEETSKLVASALGIKPEEVIVASTGVIGEPMSIEPFQTGIPNLAKQLSAEGHTDAATAIMTTDTVKKEVAVSFMIQGKKCTLGGMAKGSGMIHPNMATTLNFITTDVCISAALIQKALSEIVKITYNCLTIDGDTSTNDMVSVMA
;
A
#
# COMPACT_ATOMS: atom_id res chain seq x y z
N ALA A 1 6.81 -9.35 -4.21
CA ALA A 1 6.40 -8.17 -4.98
C ALA A 1 7.59 -7.25 -5.20
N ILE A 2 7.58 -6.51 -6.31
CA ILE A 2 8.65 -5.57 -6.68
C ILE A 2 8.11 -4.13 -6.71
N ALA A 3 6.81 -3.97 -7.01
CA ALA A 3 6.16 -2.68 -7.09
C ALA A 3 4.82 -2.66 -6.38
N VAL A 4 4.42 -1.47 -5.96
CA VAL A 4 3.08 -1.18 -5.44
C VAL A 4 2.49 -0.03 -6.25
N ILE A 5 1.23 -0.17 -6.63
CA ILE A 5 0.42 0.92 -7.16
C ILE A 5 -0.78 1.15 -6.24
N ALA A 6 -1.02 2.37 -5.87
CA ALA A 6 -2.17 2.74 -5.04
C ALA A 6 -2.99 3.84 -5.73
N ASN A 7 -4.31 3.72 -5.67
CA ASN A 7 -5.21 4.81 -6.02
C ASN A 7 -6.09 5.21 -4.84
N SER A 8 -6.45 6.48 -4.83
CA SER A 8 -7.44 7.04 -3.91
C SER A 8 -8.72 7.48 -4.66
N LYS A 9 -9.75 7.82 -3.92
CA LYS A 9 -11.09 8.25 -4.33
C LYS A 9 -12.05 7.15 -4.73
N ASN A 10 -11.62 6.03 -5.32
CA ASN A 10 -12.48 4.93 -5.70
C ASN A 10 -11.88 3.62 -5.19
N ALA A 11 -12.62 2.87 -4.38
CA ALA A 11 -12.24 1.54 -3.91
C ALA A 11 -12.55 0.50 -4.97
N ASN A 12 -11.78 -0.58 -5.03
CA ASN A 12 -12.01 -1.70 -5.94
C ASN A 12 -12.96 -2.77 -5.37
N THR A 13 -13.56 -2.51 -4.22
CA THR A 13 -14.42 -3.45 -3.50
C THR A 13 -15.89 -3.18 -3.77
N CYS A 14 -16.68 -4.28 -3.78
CA CYS A 14 -18.13 -4.25 -3.97
C CYS A 14 -18.58 -3.61 -5.30
N ASN A 15 -17.74 -3.63 -6.31
CA ASN A 15 -18.06 -3.21 -7.65
C ASN A 15 -17.91 -4.38 -8.65
N ALA A 16 -18.63 -4.29 -9.77
CA ALA A 16 -18.75 -5.40 -10.73
C ALA A 16 -17.40 -5.70 -11.44
N ASN A 17 -16.52 -4.72 -11.58
CA ASN A 17 -15.29 -4.81 -12.37
C ASN A 17 -14.00 -4.66 -11.54
N GLY A 18 -14.08 -4.74 -10.21
CA GLY A 18 -12.93 -4.48 -9.33
C GLY A 18 -11.74 -5.40 -9.56
N VAL A 19 -11.99 -6.67 -9.79
CA VAL A 19 -10.92 -7.66 -10.08
C VAL A 19 -10.30 -7.39 -11.46
N GLU A 20 -11.13 -7.17 -12.47
CA GLU A 20 -10.68 -6.88 -13.84
C GLU A 20 -9.78 -5.64 -13.89
N ILE A 21 -10.21 -4.54 -13.26
CA ILE A 21 -9.42 -3.30 -13.19
C ILE A 21 -8.11 -3.51 -12.42
N ALA A 22 -8.11 -4.28 -11.34
CA ALA A 22 -6.89 -4.58 -10.61
C ALA A 22 -5.89 -5.39 -11.45
N GLU A 23 -6.37 -6.40 -12.20
CA GLU A 23 -5.54 -7.18 -13.12
C GLU A 23 -4.99 -6.32 -14.28
N GLU A 24 -5.81 -5.47 -14.87
CA GLU A 24 -5.36 -4.57 -15.93
C GLU A 24 -4.36 -3.53 -15.39
N THR A 25 -4.60 -2.98 -14.22
CA THR A 25 -3.68 -2.06 -13.55
C THR A 25 -2.33 -2.72 -13.31
N SER A 26 -2.30 -3.96 -12.82
CA SER A 26 -1.06 -4.71 -12.62
C SER A 26 -0.29 -4.92 -13.93
N LYS A 27 -0.98 -5.23 -15.02
CA LYS A 27 -0.37 -5.37 -16.37
C LYS A 27 0.21 -4.05 -16.89
N LEU A 28 -0.49 -2.93 -16.66
CA LEU A 28 0.00 -1.60 -17.06
C LEU A 28 1.29 -1.22 -16.30
N VAL A 29 1.32 -1.43 -14.99
CA VAL A 29 2.52 -1.19 -14.16
C VAL A 29 3.65 -2.11 -14.60
N ALA A 30 3.37 -3.39 -14.75
CA ALA A 30 4.35 -4.38 -15.17
C ALA A 30 5.00 -4.02 -16.51
N SER A 31 4.18 -3.61 -17.48
CA SER A 31 4.66 -3.14 -18.80
C SER A 31 5.53 -1.89 -18.69
N ALA A 32 5.14 -0.93 -17.84
CA ALA A 32 5.88 0.32 -17.67
C ALA A 32 7.24 0.13 -16.96
N LEU A 33 7.36 -0.88 -16.10
CA LEU A 33 8.55 -1.15 -15.28
C LEU A 33 9.40 -2.32 -15.80
N GLY A 34 8.92 -3.09 -16.79
CA GLY A 34 9.62 -4.27 -17.30
C GLY A 34 9.66 -5.45 -16.30
N ILE A 35 8.62 -5.59 -15.48
CA ILE A 35 8.44 -6.67 -14.50
C ILE A 35 7.20 -7.52 -14.85
N LYS A 36 6.90 -8.53 -14.03
CA LYS A 36 5.70 -9.35 -14.24
C LYS A 36 4.49 -8.79 -13.49
N PRO A 37 3.25 -8.97 -14.01
CA PRO A 37 2.04 -8.53 -13.31
C PRO A 37 1.89 -9.09 -11.89
N GLU A 38 2.32 -10.34 -11.65
CA GLU A 38 2.27 -10.99 -10.34
C GLU A 38 3.24 -10.39 -9.31
N GLU A 39 4.14 -9.53 -9.76
CA GLU A 39 5.09 -8.81 -8.91
C GLU A 39 4.57 -7.44 -8.46
N VAL A 40 3.35 -7.06 -8.90
CA VAL A 40 2.72 -5.79 -8.58
C VAL A 40 1.62 -5.96 -7.53
N ILE A 41 1.71 -5.22 -6.44
CA ILE A 41 0.62 -5.07 -5.46
C ILE A 41 -0.28 -3.93 -5.92
N VAL A 42 -1.58 -4.19 -6.04
CA VAL A 42 -2.58 -3.16 -6.35
C VAL A 42 -3.36 -2.84 -5.08
N ALA A 43 -3.38 -1.59 -4.70
CA ALA A 43 -4.10 -1.08 -3.53
C ALA A 43 -5.09 0.02 -3.96
N SER A 44 -6.30 0.00 -3.42
CA SER A 44 -7.33 0.98 -3.72
C SER A 44 -8.04 1.43 -2.46
N THR A 45 -8.48 2.68 -2.44
CA THR A 45 -9.26 3.24 -1.33
C THR A 45 -10.18 4.35 -1.82
N GLY A 46 -11.30 4.56 -1.13
CA GLY A 46 -12.27 5.61 -1.45
C GLY A 46 -13.70 5.09 -1.49
N VAL A 47 -14.51 5.60 -2.40
CA VAL A 47 -15.93 5.23 -2.52
C VAL A 47 -16.06 3.76 -2.88
N ILE A 48 -16.95 3.07 -2.17
CA ILE A 48 -17.22 1.64 -2.29
C ILE A 48 -18.44 1.42 -3.19
N GLY A 49 -18.40 0.40 -4.05
CA GLY A 49 -19.56 -0.01 -4.86
C GLY A 49 -19.71 0.75 -6.19
N GLU A 50 -18.86 1.71 -6.49
CA GLU A 50 -18.85 2.40 -7.78
C GLU A 50 -17.88 1.72 -8.76
N PRO A 51 -18.30 1.49 -10.02
CA PRO A 51 -17.40 0.97 -11.05
C PRO A 51 -16.16 1.85 -11.23
N MET A 52 -15.01 1.21 -11.38
CA MET A 52 -13.76 1.92 -11.66
C MET A 52 -13.54 2.06 -13.16
N SER A 53 -13.01 3.22 -13.60
CA SER A 53 -12.49 3.38 -14.96
C SER A 53 -11.01 3.02 -14.99
N ILE A 54 -10.58 2.36 -16.06
CA ILE A 54 -9.15 2.06 -16.31
C ILE A 54 -8.41 3.27 -16.92
N GLU A 55 -9.11 4.23 -17.50
CA GLU A 55 -8.51 5.38 -18.19
C GLU A 55 -7.50 6.20 -17.36
N PRO A 56 -7.80 6.52 -16.06
CA PRO A 56 -6.83 7.22 -15.22
C PRO A 56 -5.53 6.46 -15.04
N PHE A 57 -5.60 5.13 -14.97
CA PHE A 57 -4.41 4.27 -14.85
C PHE A 57 -3.62 4.23 -16.15
N GLN A 58 -4.28 4.09 -17.30
CA GLN A 58 -3.65 4.10 -18.62
C GLN A 58 -2.87 5.38 -18.88
N THR A 59 -3.40 6.52 -18.45
CA THR A 59 -2.77 7.83 -18.65
C THR A 59 -1.75 8.16 -17.55
N GLY A 60 -2.01 7.75 -16.32
CA GLY A 60 -1.19 8.08 -15.15
C GLY A 60 0.06 7.22 -14.99
N ILE A 61 -0.05 5.91 -15.17
CA ILE A 61 1.04 4.96 -14.89
C ILE A 61 2.31 5.25 -15.69
N PRO A 62 2.28 5.55 -17.01
CA PRO A 62 3.49 5.88 -17.76
C PRO A 62 4.23 7.11 -17.23
N ASN A 63 3.49 8.08 -16.68
CA ASN A 63 4.08 9.29 -16.10
C ASN A 63 4.65 8.99 -14.69
N LEU A 64 3.93 8.22 -13.87
CA LEU A 64 4.43 7.78 -12.56
C LEU A 64 5.71 6.98 -12.68
N ALA A 65 5.78 6.05 -13.63
CA ALA A 65 6.99 5.24 -13.86
C ALA A 65 8.22 6.08 -14.18
N LYS A 66 8.06 7.19 -14.93
CA LYS A 66 9.15 8.12 -15.23
C LYS A 66 9.59 8.98 -14.04
N GLN A 67 8.72 9.14 -13.04
CA GLN A 67 8.97 9.96 -11.84
C GLN A 67 9.51 9.14 -10.66
N LEU A 68 9.65 7.82 -10.80
CA LEU A 68 10.22 6.98 -9.74
C LEU A 68 11.63 7.45 -9.41
N SER A 69 11.85 7.70 -8.14
CA SER A 69 13.16 8.11 -7.61
C SER A 69 13.31 7.68 -6.14
N ALA A 70 14.55 7.59 -5.68
CA ALA A 70 14.84 7.33 -4.27
C ALA A 70 14.34 8.44 -3.34
N GLU A 71 14.17 9.66 -3.85
CA GLU A 71 13.73 10.84 -3.10
C GLU A 71 12.19 11.04 -3.16
N GLY A 72 11.47 10.20 -3.90
CA GLY A 72 10.02 10.35 -4.13
C GLY A 72 9.11 9.93 -2.97
N HIS A 73 9.67 9.48 -1.84
CA HIS A 73 8.90 8.93 -0.72
C HIS A 73 7.87 9.92 -0.13
N THR A 74 8.25 11.19 0.02
CA THR A 74 7.35 12.24 0.54
C THR A 74 6.18 12.53 -0.41
N ASP A 75 6.43 12.54 -1.71
CA ASP A 75 5.39 12.74 -2.72
C ASP A 75 4.41 11.56 -2.73
N ALA A 76 4.93 10.34 -2.66
CA ALA A 76 4.11 9.13 -2.55
C ALA A 76 3.26 9.13 -1.28
N ALA A 77 3.85 9.44 -0.11
CA ALA A 77 3.14 9.52 1.16
C ALA A 77 2.03 10.60 1.16
N THR A 78 2.26 11.69 0.43
CA THR A 78 1.26 12.75 0.25
C THR A 78 0.16 12.34 -0.72
N ALA A 79 0.51 11.69 -1.82
CA ALA A 79 -0.42 11.29 -2.87
C ALA A 79 -1.44 10.23 -2.42
N ILE A 80 -1.09 9.37 -1.47
CA ILE A 80 -2.01 8.35 -0.94
C ILE A 80 -3.01 8.90 0.09
N MET A 81 -2.83 10.12 0.58
CA MET A 81 -3.76 10.75 1.53
C MET A 81 -5.15 10.94 0.92
N THR A 82 -6.18 10.79 1.75
CA THR A 82 -7.58 11.09 1.38
C THR A 82 -8.13 12.21 2.28
N THR A 83 -8.61 11.85 3.46
CA THR A 83 -9.09 12.79 4.49
C THR A 83 -8.01 13.11 5.54
N ASP A 84 -6.82 12.57 5.36
CA ASP A 84 -5.68 12.81 6.25
C ASP A 84 -5.29 14.30 6.26
N THR A 85 -5.02 14.83 7.43
CA THR A 85 -4.54 16.22 7.61
C THR A 85 -3.03 16.32 7.63
N VAL A 86 -2.34 15.21 7.88
CA VAL A 86 -0.87 15.12 7.89
C VAL A 86 -0.43 13.83 7.22
N LYS A 87 0.68 13.88 6.50
CA LYS A 87 1.32 12.70 5.94
C LYS A 87 1.87 11.83 7.06
N LYS A 88 1.84 10.52 6.86
CA LYS A 88 2.37 9.53 7.79
C LYS A 88 3.49 8.78 7.11
N GLU A 89 4.71 9.11 7.47
CA GLU A 89 5.90 8.37 7.02
C GLU A 89 6.89 8.26 8.19
N VAL A 90 7.61 7.16 8.26
CA VAL A 90 8.60 6.90 9.30
C VAL A 90 9.70 5.99 8.76
N ALA A 91 10.91 6.20 9.24
CA ALA A 91 12.02 5.27 9.04
C ALA A 91 12.70 4.98 10.37
N VAL A 92 13.07 3.73 10.57
CA VAL A 92 13.81 3.27 11.75
C VAL A 92 15.01 2.42 11.32
N SER A 93 16.09 2.52 12.08
CA SER A 93 17.26 1.65 11.91
C SER A 93 17.47 0.80 13.14
N PHE A 94 17.92 -0.42 12.95
CA PHE A 94 18.19 -1.39 14.00
C PHE A 94 19.35 -2.31 13.61
N MET A 95 19.82 -3.11 14.55
CA MET A 95 20.95 -4.01 14.33
C MET A 95 20.48 -5.47 14.34
N ILE A 96 20.83 -6.23 13.31
CA ILE A 96 20.68 -7.69 13.28
C ILE A 96 22.05 -8.30 13.06
N GLN A 97 22.51 -9.13 14.00
CA GLN A 97 23.79 -9.82 13.90
C GLN A 97 24.97 -8.88 13.55
N GLY A 98 24.99 -7.70 14.14
CA GLY A 98 26.04 -6.69 13.92
C GLY A 98 25.91 -5.90 12.61
N LYS A 99 24.89 -6.14 11.78
CA LYS A 99 24.61 -5.37 10.56
C LYS A 99 23.49 -4.37 10.81
N LYS A 100 23.68 -3.14 10.37
CA LYS A 100 22.64 -2.10 10.40
C LYS A 100 21.61 -2.42 9.33
N CYS A 101 20.36 -2.46 9.74
CA CYS A 101 19.20 -2.64 8.87
C CYS A 101 18.29 -1.42 9.01
N THR A 102 17.51 -1.16 7.98
CA THR A 102 16.57 -0.06 7.95
C THR A 102 15.18 -0.57 7.53
N LEU A 103 14.17 0.02 8.12
CA LEU A 103 12.78 -0.19 7.76
C LEU A 103 12.14 1.18 7.57
N GLY A 104 11.55 1.40 6.40
CA GLY A 104 10.80 2.61 6.08
C GLY A 104 9.35 2.27 5.80
N GLY A 105 8.45 3.17 6.16
CA GLY A 105 7.03 2.96 5.91
C GLY A 105 6.27 4.25 5.69
N MET A 106 5.21 4.14 4.91
CA MET A 106 4.22 5.20 4.75
C MET A 106 2.82 4.61 4.95
N ALA A 107 1.92 5.46 5.45
CA ALA A 107 0.55 5.08 5.71
C ALA A 107 -0.43 6.20 5.39
N LYS A 108 -1.66 5.83 5.07
CA LYS A 108 -2.79 6.74 5.02
C LYS A 108 -3.96 6.18 5.84
N GLY A 109 -4.79 7.06 6.37
CA GLY A 109 -6.02 6.74 7.09
C GLY A 109 -6.30 7.75 8.19
N SER A 110 -7.52 8.28 8.23
CA SER A 110 -8.00 9.21 9.24
C SER A 110 -9.49 9.07 9.55
N GLY A 111 -10.23 8.27 8.79
CA GLY A 111 -11.63 7.91 9.01
C GLY A 111 -11.88 6.49 8.54
N MET A 112 -12.96 5.88 9.03
CA MET A 112 -13.26 4.45 8.88
C MET A 112 -12.13 3.61 9.50
N ILE A 113 -11.77 3.90 10.77
CA ILE A 113 -10.66 3.29 11.49
C ILE A 113 -11.17 2.52 12.71
N HIS A 114 -11.36 1.24 12.52
CA HIS A 114 -11.51 0.24 13.58
C HIS A 114 -11.02 -1.11 13.04
N PRO A 115 -9.73 -1.33 13.01
CA PRO A 115 -9.17 -2.49 12.34
C PRO A 115 -9.37 -3.78 13.14
N ASN A 116 -9.94 -4.75 12.46
CA ASN A 116 -9.62 -6.15 12.71
C ASN A 116 -8.75 -6.64 11.54
N MET A 117 -7.57 -6.06 11.39
CA MET A 117 -6.72 -5.85 10.25
C MET A 117 -7.12 -4.63 9.38
N ALA A 118 -7.15 -3.47 10.01
CA ALA A 118 -6.79 -2.13 9.52
C ALA A 118 -7.64 -1.41 8.46
N THR A 119 -8.15 -0.22 8.79
CA THR A 119 -8.68 0.75 7.81
C THR A 119 -7.59 1.67 7.30
N THR A 120 -6.48 1.12 6.86
CA THR A 120 -5.35 1.92 6.39
C THR A 120 -4.67 1.24 5.22
N LEU A 121 -4.13 2.03 4.32
CA LEU A 121 -3.12 1.53 3.39
C LEU A 121 -1.76 1.78 4.01
N ASN A 122 -0.99 0.72 4.20
CA ASN A 122 0.34 0.77 4.78
C ASN A 122 1.33 0.04 3.87
N PHE A 123 2.38 0.73 3.51
CA PHE A 123 3.44 0.21 2.67
C PHE A 123 4.76 0.32 3.42
N ILE A 124 5.36 -0.82 3.71
CA ILE A 124 6.59 -0.94 4.49
C ILE A 124 7.65 -1.59 3.61
N THR A 125 8.84 -1.02 3.59
CA THR A 125 10.01 -1.57 2.90
C THR A 125 11.16 -1.76 3.86
N THR A 126 12.00 -2.76 3.62
CA THR A 126 13.20 -3.00 4.43
C THR A 126 14.34 -3.58 3.59
N ASP A 127 15.56 -3.32 4.01
CA ASP A 127 16.79 -3.92 3.47
C ASP A 127 17.19 -5.24 4.17
N VAL A 128 16.33 -5.75 5.05
CA VAL A 128 16.56 -7.03 5.74
C VAL A 128 16.38 -8.19 4.77
N CYS A 129 17.41 -9.03 4.65
CA CYS A 129 17.28 -10.29 3.93
C CYS A 129 16.50 -11.31 4.76
N ILE A 130 15.20 -11.41 4.51
CA ILE A 130 14.25 -12.25 5.24
C ILE A 130 13.27 -12.94 4.28
N SER A 131 12.90 -14.17 4.58
CA SER A 131 11.93 -14.89 3.74
C SER A 131 10.51 -14.35 3.89
N ALA A 132 9.72 -14.44 2.83
CA ALA A 132 8.30 -14.04 2.85
C ALA A 132 7.50 -14.74 3.96
N ALA A 133 7.79 -16.02 4.24
CA ALA A 133 7.13 -16.76 5.31
C ALA A 133 7.42 -16.19 6.71
N LEU A 134 8.65 -15.76 6.95
CA LEU A 134 9.01 -15.13 8.24
C LEU A 134 8.45 -13.73 8.38
N ILE A 135 8.46 -12.93 7.30
CA ILE A 135 7.78 -11.61 7.30
C ILE A 135 6.29 -11.78 7.58
N GLN A 136 5.62 -12.71 6.89
CA GLN A 136 4.19 -12.95 7.08
C GLN A 136 3.87 -13.37 8.52
N LYS A 137 4.70 -14.25 9.10
CA LYS A 137 4.54 -14.65 10.51
C LYS A 137 4.71 -13.46 11.45
N ALA A 138 5.79 -12.70 11.31
CA ALA A 138 6.05 -11.52 12.14
C ALA A 138 4.91 -10.48 12.00
N LEU A 139 4.50 -10.17 10.80
CA LEU A 139 3.41 -9.24 10.54
C LEU A 139 2.11 -9.70 11.20
N SER A 140 1.74 -10.97 11.07
CA SER A 140 0.51 -11.54 11.65
C SER A 140 0.49 -11.50 13.17
N GLU A 141 1.64 -11.51 13.82
CA GLU A 141 1.76 -11.36 15.28
C GLU A 141 1.71 -9.88 15.70
N ILE A 142 2.46 -9.03 14.99
CA ILE A 142 2.63 -7.61 15.34
C ILE A 142 1.35 -6.81 15.09
N VAL A 143 0.60 -7.06 14.03
CA VAL A 143 -0.65 -6.32 13.75
C VAL A 143 -1.66 -6.41 14.89
N LYS A 144 -1.67 -7.51 15.65
CA LYS A 144 -2.59 -7.72 16.76
C LYS A 144 -2.36 -6.75 17.94
N ILE A 145 -1.12 -6.33 18.14
CA ILE A 145 -0.70 -5.45 19.23
C ILE A 145 -0.35 -4.04 18.76
N THR A 146 -0.55 -3.74 17.47
CA THR A 146 -0.30 -2.44 16.87
C THR A 146 -1.52 -1.96 16.10
N TYR A 147 -1.64 -2.27 14.82
CA TYR A 147 -2.72 -1.81 13.96
C TYR A 147 -4.11 -2.14 14.50
N ASN A 148 -4.33 -3.36 14.99
CA ASN A 148 -5.62 -3.78 15.54
C ASN A 148 -5.97 -3.11 16.88
N CYS A 149 -5.06 -2.35 17.47
CA CYS A 149 -5.32 -1.52 18.65
C CYS A 149 -5.75 -0.10 18.32
N LEU A 150 -5.77 0.28 17.03
CA LEU A 150 -6.20 1.61 16.60
C LEU A 150 -7.72 1.64 16.49
N THR A 151 -8.33 2.76 16.88
CA THR A 151 -9.70 3.08 16.55
C THR A 151 -9.89 4.59 16.48
N ILE A 152 -10.71 5.08 15.56
CA ILE A 152 -11.08 6.49 15.44
C ILE A 152 -12.59 6.64 15.53
N ASP A 153 -13.33 5.93 14.70
CA ASP A 153 -14.80 6.06 14.57
C ASP A 153 -15.54 4.73 14.75
N GLY A 154 -14.83 3.63 14.96
CA GLY A 154 -15.44 2.32 15.16
C GLY A 154 -15.83 1.59 13.86
N ASP A 155 -15.60 2.17 12.70
CA ASP A 155 -15.96 1.60 11.41
C ASP A 155 -14.77 0.83 10.80
N THR A 156 -15.02 -0.41 10.36
CA THR A 156 -14.00 -1.23 9.65
C THR A 156 -14.12 -1.05 8.14
N SER A 157 -13.00 -0.80 7.47
CA SER A 157 -12.98 -0.66 6.01
C SER A 157 -12.97 -2.03 5.29
N THR A 158 -13.28 -1.97 4.01
CA THR A 158 -13.23 -3.12 3.10
C THR A 158 -11.89 -3.24 2.36
N ASN A 159 -11.03 -2.21 2.41
CA ASN A 159 -9.83 -2.11 1.58
C ASN A 159 -8.54 -1.96 2.39
N ASP A 160 -8.53 -2.49 3.59
CA ASP A 160 -7.38 -2.39 4.48
C ASP A 160 -6.21 -3.26 4.01
N MET A 161 -5.03 -2.67 4.03
CA MET A 161 -3.83 -3.37 3.60
C MET A 161 -2.61 -2.94 4.44
N VAL A 162 -1.85 -3.92 4.89
CA VAL A 162 -0.46 -3.74 5.33
C VAL A 162 0.42 -4.65 4.47
N SER A 163 1.31 -4.07 3.70
CA SER A 163 2.28 -4.81 2.89
C SER A 163 3.69 -4.53 3.37
N VAL A 164 4.51 -5.58 3.42
CA VAL A 164 5.94 -5.49 3.75
C VAL A 164 6.76 -6.10 2.62
N MET A 165 7.68 -5.33 2.10
CA MET A 165 8.60 -5.74 1.03
C MET A 165 10.05 -5.69 1.54
N ALA A 166 10.82 -6.76 1.27
CA ALA A 166 12.22 -6.93 1.65
C ALA A 166 13.06 -7.38 0.46
#